data_bb613683153bc01528de59a27e4c28b7
#
_entry.id   bb613683153bc01528de59a27e4c28b7
#
_cell.length_a   1.000
_cell.length_b   1.000
_cell.length_c   1.000
_cell.angle_alpha   90.00
_cell.angle_beta   90.00
_cell.angle_gamma   90.00
#
_symmetry.space_group_name_H-M   'P 1'
#
loop_
_entity.id
_entity.type
_entity.pdbx_description
1 polymer ?
#
loop_
_entity_poly.entity_id
_entity_poly.type
_entity_poly.pdbx_seq_one_letter_code
_entity_poly.pdbx_strand_id
1 'polypeptide(L)'
;ETLPEPARTGWFDYDHFYSDHVFEEELPILRRETSFRSVCDVGGNTGKFALAAASFDPEVKVTIADLPEQCAAAKEKIAAAGLSKRIALNPCDILKSSPADLPQGIDVWWMSQFLDCFNNDQAVRILRLVRGAMEDGAVLAVNEIFGDRQKRDTAALVVDECSLYFTAIANGVSRFFNSGEFMECLAAAGFRVRSVRDGLGLGHTLIIAEKA
;
A
#
# COMPACT_ATOMS: atom_id res chain seq x y z
N GLU A 1 15.40 10.08 -11.78
CA GLU A 1 16.15 9.40 -12.87
C GLU A 1 15.38 8.15 -13.25
N THR A 2 15.12 7.97 -14.54
CA THR A 2 14.44 6.76 -15.02
C THR A 2 15.48 5.66 -15.22
N LEU A 3 15.26 4.50 -14.62
CA LEU A 3 16.06 3.31 -14.87
C LEU A 3 15.98 2.92 -16.35
N PRO A 4 17.11 2.54 -16.99
CA PRO A 4 17.08 2.02 -18.36
C PRO A 4 16.43 0.64 -18.42
N GLU A 5 15.78 0.35 -19.56
CA GLU A 5 15.38 -1.03 -19.87
C GLU A 5 16.65 -1.89 -20.15
N PRO A 6 16.77 -3.13 -19.65
CA PRO A 6 15.75 -3.95 -18.93
C PRO A 6 15.77 -3.81 -17.40
N ALA A 7 16.60 -2.90 -16.84
CA ALA A 7 16.72 -2.74 -15.38
C ALA A 7 15.38 -2.32 -14.75
N ARG A 8 14.60 -1.47 -15.43
CA ARG A 8 13.28 -1.05 -14.99
C ARG A 8 12.30 -2.21 -14.91
N THR A 9 12.24 -3.06 -15.92
CA THR A 9 11.39 -4.25 -15.91
C THR A 9 11.79 -5.21 -14.80
N GLY A 10 13.10 -5.49 -14.66
CA GLY A 10 13.60 -6.35 -13.59
C GLY A 10 13.32 -5.80 -12.18
N TRP A 11 13.37 -4.45 -12.01
CA TRP A 11 13.01 -3.80 -10.75
C TRP A 11 11.53 -4.02 -10.41
N PHE A 12 10.62 -3.79 -11.36
CA PHE A 12 9.18 -3.98 -11.13
C PHE A 12 8.82 -5.45 -10.88
N ASP A 13 9.45 -6.39 -11.57
CA ASP A 13 9.22 -7.82 -11.35
C ASP A 13 9.70 -8.25 -9.96
N TYR A 14 10.83 -7.72 -9.49
CA TYR A 14 11.38 -7.98 -8.16
C TYR A 14 10.51 -7.35 -7.06
N ASP A 15 10.16 -6.09 -7.20
CA ASP A 15 9.34 -5.32 -6.25
C ASP A 15 7.95 -5.96 -6.02
N HIS A 16 7.42 -6.62 -7.02
CA HIS A 16 6.13 -7.28 -6.93
C HIS A 16 6.19 -8.76 -6.52
N PHE A 17 7.38 -9.37 -6.53
CA PHE A 17 7.51 -10.81 -6.32
C PHE A 17 6.97 -11.27 -4.97
N TYR A 18 7.19 -10.49 -3.91
CA TYR A 18 6.75 -10.91 -2.57
C TYR A 18 5.31 -10.53 -2.24
N SER A 19 4.72 -9.55 -2.93
CA SER A 19 3.37 -9.10 -2.64
C SER A 19 2.29 -9.85 -3.43
N ASP A 20 2.64 -10.56 -4.51
CA ASP A 20 1.67 -11.18 -5.42
C ASP A 20 0.77 -12.22 -4.75
N HIS A 21 1.25 -12.93 -3.74
CA HIS A 21 0.51 -13.98 -3.04
C HIS A 21 -0.11 -13.54 -1.72
N VAL A 22 0.34 -12.42 -1.14
CA VAL A 22 -0.13 -11.99 0.18
C VAL A 22 -1.57 -11.47 0.13
N PHE A 23 -2.00 -10.88 -0.97
CA PHE A 23 -3.35 -10.33 -1.09
C PHE A 23 -4.45 -11.37 -0.95
N GLU A 24 -4.20 -12.63 -1.37
CA GLU A 24 -5.14 -13.74 -1.20
C GLU A 24 -5.35 -14.11 0.28
N GLU A 25 -4.34 -13.90 1.13
CA GLU A 25 -4.44 -14.10 2.57
C GLU A 25 -5.07 -12.87 3.26
N GLU A 26 -4.74 -11.66 2.82
CA GLU A 26 -5.15 -10.41 3.46
C GLU A 26 -6.60 -10.01 3.18
N LEU A 27 -7.08 -10.18 1.96
CA LEU A 27 -8.46 -9.81 1.59
C LEU A 27 -9.52 -10.51 2.45
N PRO A 28 -9.44 -11.83 2.74
CA PRO A 28 -10.34 -12.48 3.69
C PRO A 28 -10.22 -11.96 5.13
N ILE A 29 -9.02 -11.57 5.58
CA ILE A 29 -8.81 -10.97 6.90
C ILE A 29 -9.49 -9.60 6.94
N LEU A 30 -9.20 -8.75 5.96
CA LEU A 30 -9.79 -7.43 5.83
C LEU A 30 -11.32 -7.50 5.80
N ARG A 31 -11.89 -8.47 5.06
CA ARG A 31 -13.34 -8.69 4.99
C ARG A 31 -13.96 -9.10 6.33
N ARG A 32 -13.25 -9.86 7.15
CA ARG A 32 -13.73 -10.24 8.50
C ARG A 32 -13.66 -9.10 9.49
N GLU A 33 -12.67 -8.23 9.36
CA GLU A 33 -12.44 -7.15 10.32
C GLU A 33 -13.17 -5.85 9.95
N THR A 34 -13.56 -5.70 8.68
CA THR A 34 -14.31 -4.53 8.21
C THR A 34 -15.22 -4.89 7.05
N SER A 35 -16.42 -4.34 7.06
CA SER A 35 -17.33 -4.44 5.91
C SER A 35 -16.96 -3.33 4.92
N PHE A 36 -16.70 -3.67 3.65
CA PHE A 36 -16.36 -2.69 2.64
C PHE A 36 -16.92 -3.03 1.26
N ARG A 37 -17.20 -2.01 0.48
CA ARG A 37 -17.57 -2.07 -0.93
C ARG A 37 -16.72 -1.17 -1.80
N SER A 38 -16.02 -0.23 -1.19
CA SER A 38 -15.15 0.72 -1.87
C SER A 38 -13.75 0.73 -1.24
N VAL A 39 -12.72 0.66 -2.08
CA VAL A 39 -11.31 0.68 -1.67
C VAL A 39 -10.57 1.74 -2.47
N CYS A 40 -9.76 2.55 -1.79
CA CYS A 40 -8.73 3.36 -2.44
C CYS A 40 -7.38 2.68 -2.26
N ASP A 41 -6.78 2.25 -3.36
CA ASP A 41 -5.44 1.66 -3.44
C ASP A 41 -4.43 2.79 -3.66
N VAL A 42 -3.82 3.26 -2.57
CA VAL A 42 -2.87 4.38 -2.58
C VAL A 42 -1.46 3.85 -2.87
N GLY A 43 -0.87 4.33 -3.98
CA GLY A 43 0.37 3.75 -4.49
C GLY A 43 0.14 2.39 -5.17
N GLY A 44 -1.02 2.21 -5.80
CA GLY A 44 -1.45 0.93 -6.37
C GLY A 44 -0.65 0.48 -7.61
N ASN A 45 0.33 1.28 -8.05
CA ASN A 45 1.28 0.97 -9.11
C ASN A 45 0.58 0.39 -10.35
N THR A 46 0.91 -0.83 -10.76
CA THR A 46 0.32 -1.49 -11.94
C THR A 46 -1.05 -2.13 -11.68
N GLY A 47 -1.65 -1.90 -10.50
CA GLY A 47 -3.01 -2.32 -10.14
C GLY A 47 -3.16 -3.77 -9.69
N LYS A 48 -2.10 -4.42 -9.22
CA LYS A 48 -2.15 -5.84 -8.81
C LYS A 48 -3.13 -6.07 -7.65
N PHE A 49 -3.05 -5.26 -6.58
CA PHE A 49 -4.02 -5.36 -5.49
C PHE A 49 -5.44 -5.04 -5.96
N ALA A 50 -5.62 -4.00 -6.76
CA ALA A 50 -6.94 -3.63 -7.28
C ALA A 50 -7.59 -4.75 -8.09
N LEU A 51 -6.80 -5.47 -8.92
CA LEU A 51 -7.25 -6.64 -9.66
C LEU A 51 -7.61 -7.81 -8.73
N ALA A 52 -6.78 -8.07 -7.70
CA ALA A 52 -7.04 -9.11 -6.70
C ALA A 52 -8.32 -8.81 -5.89
N ALA A 53 -8.49 -7.57 -5.41
CA ALA A 53 -9.67 -7.15 -4.65
C ALA A 53 -10.96 -7.24 -5.49
N ALA A 54 -10.90 -6.81 -6.76
CA ALA A 54 -12.04 -6.91 -7.67
C ALA A 54 -12.36 -8.37 -8.06
N SER A 55 -11.38 -9.27 -8.06
CA SER A 55 -11.59 -10.70 -8.29
C SER A 55 -12.14 -11.41 -7.05
N PHE A 56 -11.70 -10.97 -5.86
CA PHE A 56 -12.13 -11.53 -4.57
C PHE A 56 -13.62 -11.31 -4.31
N ASP A 57 -14.14 -10.13 -4.64
CA ASP A 57 -15.55 -9.80 -4.45
C ASP A 57 -16.10 -9.01 -5.66
N PRO A 58 -17.14 -9.53 -6.37
CA PRO A 58 -17.71 -8.88 -7.55
C PRO A 58 -18.38 -7.53 -7.25
N GLU A 59 -18.73 -7.24 -6.00
CA GLU A 59 -19.37 -5.98 -5.58
C GLU A 59 -18.36 -4.89 -5.21
N VAL A 60 -17.09 -5.24 -4.99
CA VAL A 60 -16.06 -4.27 -4.62
C VAL A 60 -15.68 -3.40 -5.81
N LYS A 61 -15.63 -2.09 -5.55
CA LYS A 61 -15.06 -1.08 -6.43
C LYS A 61 -13.74 -0.60 -5.87
N VAL A 62 -12.75 -0.44 -6.73
CA VAL A 62 -11.43 0.06 -6.34
C VAL A 62 -11.11 1.35 -7.10
N THR A 63 -10.48 2.30 -6.42
CA THR A 63 -9.88 3.47 -7.07
C THR A 63 -8.38 3.44 -6.79
N ILE A 64 -7.56 3.39 -7.82
CA ILE A 64 -6.10 3.49 -7.69
C ILE A 64 -5.73 4.97 -7.66
N ALA A 65 -5.08 5.42 -6.58
CA ALA A 65 -4.52 6.75 -6.44
C ALA A 65 -2.99 6.67 -6.54
N ASP A 66 -2.44 7.09 -7.68
CA ASP A 66 -1.00 7.01 -7.96
C ASP A 66 -0.58 8.06 -8.99
N LEU A 67 0.72 8.15 -9.26
CA LEU A 67 1.25 9.02 -10.30
C LEU A 67 0.63 8.75 -11.67
N PRO A 68 0.52 9.77 -12.55
CA PRO A 68 -0.11 9.61 -13.87
C PRO A 68 0.47 8.47 -14.71
N GLU A 69 1.80 8.24 -14.62
CA GLU A 69 2.50 7.19 -15.37
C GLU A 69 2.10 5.79 -14.87
N GLN A 70 1.96 5.63 -13.55
CA GLN A 70 1.56 4.37 -12.93
C GLN A 70 0.08 4.07 -13.26
N CYS A 71 -0.77 5.07 -13.14
CA CYS A 71 -2.17 4.97 -13.55
C CYS A 71 -2.32 4.57 -15.03
N ALA A 72 -1.46 5.09 -15.92
CA ALA A 72 -1.47 4.71 -17.33
C ALA A 72 -1.10 3.23 -17.52
N ALA A 73 -0.08 2.73 -16.80
CA ALA A 73 0.31 1.32 -16.83
C ALA A 73 -0.79 0.40 -16.25
N ALA A 74 -1.42 0.81 -15.14
CA ALA A 74 -2.54 0.08 -14.53
C ALA A 74 -3.74 -0.01 -15.48
N LYS A 75 -4.04 1.06 -16.23
CA LYS A 75 -5.17 1.13 -17.15
C LYS A 75 -5.17 0.01 -18.19
N GLU A 76 -4.01 -0.31 -18.75
CA GLU A 76 -3.88 -1.37 -19.75
C GLU A 76 -4.21 -2.75 -19.16
N LYS A 77 -3.68 -3.04 -17.95
CA LYS A 77 -3.94 -4.32 -17.24
C LYS A 77 -5.40 -4.44 -16.81
N ILE A 78 -6.00 -3.37 -16.30
CA ILE A 78 -7.41 -3.31 -15.92
C ILE A 78 -8.32 -3.55 -17.13
N ALA A 79 -8.01 -2.94 -18.28
CA ALA A 79 -8.76 -3.13 -19.51
C ALA A 79 -8.64 -4.56 -20.02
N ALA A 80 -7.44 -5.14 -20.03
CA ALA A 80 -7.20 -6.53 -20.42
C ALA A 80 -7.97 -7.53 -19.54
N ALA A 81 -8.13 -7.23 -18.23
CA ALA A 81 -8.91 -8.02 -17.29
C ALA A 81 -10.44 -7.79 -17.39
N GLY A 82 -10.91 -6.83 -18.22
CA GLY A 82 -12.34 -6.50 -18.35
C GLY A 82 -12.93 -5.77 -17.12
N LEU A 83 -12.09 -5.19 -16.26
CA LEU A 83 -12.49 -4.62 -14.97
C LEU A 83 -12.64 -3.10 -14.96
N SER A 84 -12.58 -2.43 -16.12
CA SER A 84 -12.66 -0.95 -16.23
C SER A 84 -13.92 -0.30 -15.67
N LYS A 85 -14.99 -1.07 -15.45
CA LYS A 85 -16.22 -0.57 -14.80
C LYS A 85 -16.16 -0.61 -13.27
N ARG A 86 -15.20 -1.33 -12.70
CA ARG A 86 -15.07 -1.54 -11.25
C ARG A 86 -13.80 -0.98 -10.66
N ILE A 87 -12.78 -0.75 -11.50
CA ILE A 87 -11.50 -0.15 -11.09
C ILE A 87 -11.37 1.20 -11.77
N ALA A 88 -11.42 2.26 -10.99
CA ALA A 88 -11.19 3.65 -11.41
C ALA A 88 -9.74 4.07 -11.15
N LEU A 89 -9.31 5.13 -11.80
CA LEU A 89 -7.98 5.72 -11.64
C LEU A 89 -8.13 7.16 -11.15
N ASN A 90 -7.31 7.54 -10.17
CA ASN A 90 -7.16 8.88 -9.64
C ASN A 90 -5.69 9.32 -9.77
N PRO A 91 -5.26 9.80 -10.96
CA PRO A 91 -3.88 10.23 -11.15
C PRO A 91 -3.55 11.42 -10.25
N CYS A 92 -2.63 11.25 -9.30
CA CYS A 92 -2.21 12.30 -8.39
C CYS A 92 -0.78 12.09 -7.90
N ASP A 93 -0.10 13.18 -7.55
CA ASP A 93 1.14 13.14 -6.79
C ASP A 93 0.78 13.30 -5.30
N ILE A 94 0.85 12.22 -4.54
CA ILE A 94 0.43 12.18 -3.14
C ILE A 94 1.15 13.21 -2.26
N LEU A 95 2.40 13.56 -2.60
CA LEU A 95 3.16 14.55 -1.85
C LEU A 95 2.72 15.99 -2.13
N LYS A 96 1.98 16.23 -3.22
CA LYS A 96 1.48 17.56 -3.64
C LYS A 96 -0.02 17.71 -3.48
N SER A 97 -0.74 16.62 -3.27
CA SER A 97 -2.20 16.57 -3.17
C SER A 97 -2.71 17.16 -1.85
N SER A 98 -3.98 17.56 -1.89
CA SER A 98 -4.82 17.88 -0.74
C SER A 98 -5.88 16.78 -0.53
N PRO A 99 -6.57 16.72 0.62
CA PRO A 99 -7.66 15.74 0.81
C PRO A 99 -8.79 15.82 -0.23
N ALA A 100 -9.00 16.99 -0.82
CA ALA A 100 -10.04 17.20 -1.84
C ALA A 100 -9.65 16.59 -3.22
N ASP A 101 -8.37 16.31 -3.44
CA ASP A 101 -7.88 15.70 -4.68
C ASP A 101 -8.00 14.16 -4.64
N LEU A 102 -8.35 13.60 -3.49
CA LEU A 102 -8.51 12.16 -3.29
C LEU A 102 -9.98 11.74 -3.43
N PRO A 103 -10.25 10.45 -3.77
CA PRO A 103 -11.60 9.96 -3.94
C PRO A 103 -12.41 10.06 -2.64
N GLN A 104 -13.72 10.21 -2.75
CA GLN A 104 -14.66 10.27 -1.62
C GLN A 104 -15.50 9.00 -1.55
N GLY A 105 -16.13 8.75 -0.41
CA GLY A 105 -16.98 7.57 -0.21
C GLY A 105 -16.20 6.25 -0.16
N ILE A 106 -15.00 6.29 0.39
CA ILE A 106 -14.10 5.13 0.48
C ILE A 106 -14.21 4.48 1.85
N ASP A 107 -14.51 3.18 1.87
CA ASP A 107 -14.60 2.38 3.11
C ASP A 107 -13.22 1.97 3.62
N VAL A 108 -12.31 1.59 2.70
CA VAL A 108 -10.96 1.13 3.01
C VAL A 108 -9.93 1.91 2.21
N TRP A 109 -9.00 2.51 2.91
CA TRP A 109 -7.80 3.11 2.34
C TRP A 109 -6.66 2.10 2.48
N TRP A 110 -6.23 1.56 1.37
CA TRP A 110 -5.22 0.51 1.29
C TRP A 110 -3.87 1.09 0.88
N MET A 111 -2.80 0.69 1.58
CA MET A 111 -1.41 0.99 1.25
C MET A 111 -0.60 -0.29 1.40
N SER A 112 0.10 -0.71 0.35
CA SER A 112 0.91 -1.92 0.36
C SER A 112 2.31 -1.60 -0.12
N GLN A 113 3.30 -1.77 0.75
CA GLN A 113 4.71 -1.48 0.45
C GLN A 113 4.86 -0.12 -0.27
N PHE A 114 4.21 0.86 0.29
CA PHE A 114 4.14 2.21 -0.26
C PHE A 114 4.79 3.24 0.65
N LEU A 115 4.52 3.17 1.95
CA LEU A 115 5.06 4.14 2.89
C LEU A 115 6.56 3.96 3.11
N ASP A 116 7.09 2.78 2.89
CA ASP A 116 8.52 2.45 2.90
C ASP A 116 9.33 3.19 1.82
N CYS A 117 8.67 3.75 0.79
CA CYS A 117 9.27 4.64 -0.19
C CYS A 117 9.61 6.05 0.34
N PHE A 118 9.21 6.40 1.56
CA PHE A 118 9.26 7.74 2.12
C PHE A 118 9.96 7.78 3.48
N ASN A 119 10.50 8.95 3.83
CA ASN A 119 10.96 9.18 5.21
C ASN A 119 9.77 9.38 6.17
N ASN A 120 10.02 9.38 7.49
CA ASN A 120 8.98 9.47 8.51
C ASN A 120 8.09 10.71 8.37
N ASP A 121 8.68 11.87 8.10
CA ASP A 121 7.93 13.13 7.96
C ASP A 121 6.98 13.07 6.76
N GLN A 122 7.46 12.49 5.66
CA GLN A 122 6.66 12.28 4.46
C GLN A 122 5.56 11.23 4.71
N ALA A 123 5.88 10.12 5.36
CA ALA A 123 4.91 9.09 5.73
C ALA A 123 3.79 9.67 6.63
N VAL A 124 4.14 10.42 7.66
CA VAL A 124 3.16 11.11 8.53
C VAL A 124 2.32 12.11 7.75
N ARG A 125 2.93 12.84 6.80
CA ARG A 125 2.20 13.77 5.94
C ARG A 125 1.19 13.05 5.03
N ILE A 126 1.59 11.95 4.40
CA ILE A 126 0.72 11.11 3.55
C ILE A 126 -0.43 10.54 4.40
N LEU A 127 -0.13 10.00 5.56
CA LEU A 127 -1.13 9.47 6.49
C LEU A 127 -2.14 10.55 6.92
N ARG A 128 -1.69 11.76 7.24
CA ARG A 128 -2.57 12.91 7.54
C ARG A 128 -3.43 13.32 6.37
N LEU A 129 -2.87 13.32 5.16
CA LEU A 129 -3.59 13.61 3.93
C LEU A 129 -4.74 12.62 3.74
N VAL A 130 -4.45 11.33 3.80
CA VAL A 130 -5.46 10.26 3.67
C VAL A 130 -6.49 10.36 4.80
N ARG A 131 -6.05 10.56 6.05
CA ARG A 131 -6.97 10.78 7.18
C ARG A 131 -7.93 11.93 6.93
N GLY A 132 -7.47 13.00 6.29
CA GLY A 132 -8.29 14.15 5.92
C GLY A 132 -9.36 13.85 4.85
N ALA A 133 -9.09 12.88 3.97
CA ALA A 133 -10.03 12.42 2.95
C ALA A 133 -10.98 11.30 3.43
N MET A 134 -10.62 10.60 4.50
CA MET A 134 -11.43 9.52 5.07
C MET A 134 -12.73 10.06 5.66
N GLU A 135 -13.82 9.34 5.42
CA GLU A 135 -15.09 9.52 6.12
C GLU A 135 -15.09 8.81 7.50
N ASP A 136 -16.08 9.12 8.32
CA ASP A 136 -16.24 8.45 9.61
C ASP A 136 -16.63 6.99 9.39
N GLY A 137 -15.95 6.09 10.11
CA GLY A 137 -16.13 4.64 9.96
C GLY A 137 -15.25 3.99 8.89
N ALA A 138 -14.61 4.77 8.03
CA ALA A 138 -13.59 4.24 7.11
C ALA A 138 -12.36 3.76 7.87
N VAL A 139 -11.66 2.79 7.32
CA VAL A 139 -10.41 2.25 7.89
C VAL A 139 -9.22 2.47 6.96
N LEU A 140 -8.05 2.61 7.58
CA LEU A 140 -6.77 2.50 6.90
C LEU A 140 -6.28 1.06 7.07
N ALA A 141 -5.91 0.41 5.99
CA ALA A 141 -5.26 -0.89 5.98
C ALA A 141 -3.88 -0.75 5.35
N VAL A 142 -2.84 -1.12 6.07
CA VAL A 142 -1.45 -1.03 5.63
C VAL A 142 -0.83 -2.40 5.63
N ASN A 143 -0.23 -2.79 4.51
CA ASN A 143 0.56 -3.98 4.36
C ASN A 143 2.03 -3.61 4.18
N GLU A 144 2.86 -3.94 5.17
CA GLU A 144 4.29 -3.61 5.17
C GLU A 144 5.12 -4.80 5.65
N ILE A 145 6.43 -4.75 5.40
CA ILE A 145 7.40 -5.71 5.91
C ILE A 145 8.22 -5.02 7.01
N PHE A 146 8.26 -5.64 8.20
CA PHE A 146 9.05 -5.15 9.33
C PHE A 146 10.09 -6.20 9.72
N GLY A 147 11.38 -5.83 9.81
CA GLY A 147 12.46 -6.72 10.22
C GLY A 147 12.24 -7.28 11.63
N ASP A 148 11.84 -6.41 12.55
CA ASP A 148 11.58 -6.75 13.97
C ASP A 148 10.32 -7.60 14.22
N ARG A 149 9.51 -7.87 13.16
CA ARG A 149 8.33 -8.76 13.23
C ARG A 149 8.50 -10.08 12.49
N GLN A 150 9.71 -10.35 12.02
CA GLN A 150 10.00 -11.62 11.37
C GLN A 150 10.10 -12.76 12.39
N LYS A 151 9.59 -13.94 12.01
CA LYS A 151 9.61 -15.14 12.87
C LYS A 151 11.01 -15.74 13.08
N ARG A 152 11.96 -15.40 12.24
CA ARG A 152 13.32 -15.97 12.22
C ARG A 152 14.34 -14.85 12.08
N ASP A 153 15.43 -14.93 12.83
CA ASP A 153 16.54 -13.97 12.77
C ASP A 153 17.12 -13.82 11.36
N THR A 154 17.19 -14.95 10.62
CA THR A 154 17.65 -14.92 9.22
C THR A 154 16.70 -14.14 8.30
N ALA A 155 15.40 -14.20 8.55
CA ALA A 155 14.45 -13.40 7.78
C ALA A 155 14.55 -11.91 8.15
N ALA A 156 14.71 -11.60 9.42
CA ALA A 156 14.97 -10.22 9.87
C ALA A 156 16.24 -9.65 9.20
N LEU A 157 17.33 -10.39 9.19
CA LEU A 157 18.56 -9.97 8.53
C LEU A 157 18.35 -9.72 7.04
N VAL A 158 17.60 -10.57 6.32
CA VAL A 158 17.29 -10.36 4.90
C VAL A 158 16.49 -9.07 4.69
N VAL A 159 15.52 -8.78 5.56
CA VAL A 159 14.74 -7.52 5.48
C VAL A 159 15.66 -6.31 5.70
N ASP A 160 16.57 -6.36 6.67
CA ASP A 160 17.51 -5.27 6.96
C ASP A 160 18.48 -5.05 5.78
N GLU A 161 19.02 -6.11 5.18
CA GLU A 161 19.88 -6.04 4.00
C GLU A 161 19.13 -5.50 2.76
N CYS A 162 17.89 -5.94 2.54
CA CYS A 162 17.04 -5.38 1.49
C CYS A 162 16.72 -3.90 1.74
N SER A 163 16.49 -3.50 2.99
CA SER A 163 16.26 -2.11 3.35
C SER A 163 17.46 -1.22 2.97
N LEU A 164 18.69 -1.68 3.27
CA LEU A 164 19.92 -0.98 2.87
C LEU A 164 20.04 -0.88 1.34
N TYR A 165 19.72 -1.96 0.63
CA TYR A 165 19.72 -1.98 -0.83
C TYR A 165 18.72 -0.95 -1.41
N PHE A 166 17.49 -0.89 -0.91
CA PHE A 166 16.49 0.10 -1.34
C PHE A 166 16.94 1.53 -1.07
N THR A 167 17.50 1.81 0.10
CA THR A 167 18.04 3.12 0.43
C THR A 167 19.12 3.54 -0.56
N ALA A 168 20.05 2.64 -0.89
CA ALA A 168 21.19 2.95 -1.76
C ALA A 168 20.81 3.11 -3.24
N ILE A 169 19.83 2.32 -3.74
CA ILE A 169 19.53 2.23 -5.17
C ILE A 169 18.33 3.09 -5.58
N ALA A 170 17.28 3.20 -4.71
CA ALA A 170 16.06 3.89 -5.09
C ALA A 170 16.19 5.42 -5.01
N ASN A 171 16.04 6.00 -3.83
CA ASN A 171 15.92 7.45 -3.69
C ASN A 171 16.67 8.05 -2.48
N GLY A 172 17.46 7.24 -1.77
CA GLY A 172 18.22 7.64 -0.59
C GLY A 172 17.43 7.72 0.71
N VAL A 173 16.12 7.46 0.67
CA VAL A 173 15.21 7.50 1.84
C VAL A 173 14.32 6.28 1.97
N SER A 174 14.14 5.49 0.89
CA SER A 174 13.36 4.25 0.92
C SER A 174 13.99 3.23 1.84
N ARG A 175 13.21 2.65 2.72
CA ARG A 175 13.65 1.62 3.67
C ARG A 175 12.46 0.89 4.27
N PHE A 176 12.65 -0.33 4.72
CA PHE A 176 11.66 -0.95 5.58
C PHE A 176 11.71 -0.30 6.96
N PHE A 177 10.54 -0.05 7.53
CA PHE A 177 10.40 0.53 8.85
C PHE A 177 10.71 -0.48 9.96
N ASN A 178 11.14 0.01 11.13
CA ASN A 178 10.90 -0.70 12.38
C ASN A 178 9.43 -0.56 12.76
N SER A 179 8.81 -1.62 13.27
CA SER A 179 7.37 -1.60 13.56
C SER A 179 6.98 -0.58 14.63
N GLY A 180 7.83 -0.37 15.66
CA GLY A 180 7.60 0.64 16.68
C GLY A 180 7.58 2.05 16.09
N GLU A 181 8.56 2.37 15.26
CA GLU A 181 8.66 3.65 14.54
C GLU A 181 7.44 3.88 13.62
N PHE A 182 6.99 2.84 12.93
CA PHE A 182 5.81 2.92 12.09
C PHE A 182 4.54 3.19 12.88
N MET A 183 4.37 2.55 14.06
CA MET A 183 3.25 2.82 14.96
C MET A 183 3.27 4.26 15.47
N GLU A 184 4.46 4.84 15.73
CA GLU A 184 4.59 6.26 16.06
C GLU A 184 4.15 7.18 14.93
N CYS A 185 4.46 6.85 13.67
CA CYS A 185 3.99 7.58 12.50
C CYS A 185 2.46 7.56 12.39
N LEU A 186 1.82 6.39 12.60
CA LEU A 186 0.36 6.26 12.63
C LEU A 186 -0.26 7.13 13.75
N ALA A 187 0.27 7.06 14.95
CA ALA A 187 -0.19 7.85 16.09
C ALA A 187 -0.02 9.35 15.83
N ALA A 188 1.14 9.77 15.32
CA ALA A 188 1.42 11.17 14.97
C ALA A 188 0.50 11.70 13.89
N ALA A 189 0.02 10.83 12.99
CA ALA A 189 -0.96 11.18 11.97
C ALA A 189 -2.41 11.18 12.49
N GLY A 190 -2.66 10.77 13.74
CA GLY A 190 -3.97 10.73 14.37
C GLY A 190 -4.75 9.45 14.06
N PHE A 191 -4.05 8.33 13.86
CA PHE A 191 -4.66 7.01 13.75
C PHE A 191 -4.51 6.22 15.05
N ARG A 192 -5.50 5.38 15.31
CA ARG A 192 -5.49 4.35 16.35
C ARG A 192 -5.50 2.97 15.70
N VAL A 193 -4.52 2.16 16.04
CA VAL A 193 -4.42 0.78 15.51
C VAL A 193 -5.53 -0.09 16.14
N ARG A 194 -6.28 -0.80 15.32
CA ARG A 194 -7.32 -1.77 15.72
C ARG A 194 -6.79 -3.19 15.77
N SER A 195 -6.03 -3.59 14.75
CA SER A 195 -5.47 -4.94 14.67
C SER A 195 -4.14 -4.95 13.93
N VAL A 196 -3.33 -5.95 14.26
CA VAL A 196 -2.05 -6.26 13.61
C VAL A 196 -2.00 -7.76 13.37
N ARG A 197 -1.66 -8.17 12.15
CA ARG A 197 -1.53 -9.57 11.72
C ARG A 197 -0.17 -9.77 11.07
N ASP A 198 0.70 -10.47 11.78
CA ASP A 198 2.06 -10.75 11.33
C ASP A 198 2.16 -12.07 10.57
N GLY A 199 3.21 -12.17 9.75
CA GLY A 199 3.63 -13.41 9.11
C GLY A 199 2.72 -13.87 7.99
N LEU A 200 2.09 -12.93 7.28
CA LEU A 200 1.34 -13.16 6.06
C LEU A 200 2.30 -13.29 4.87
N GLY A 201 1.97 -14.13 3.91
CA GLY A 201 2.82 -14.36 2.74
C GLY A 201 4.27 -14.66 3.13
N LEU A 202 5.20 -13.90 2.60
CA LEU A 202 6.63 -14.02 2.87
C LEU A 202 7.13 -13.20 4.07
N GLY A 203 6.25 -12.79 4.99
CA GLY A 203 6.62 -12.07 6.20
C GLY A 203 6.02 -10.68 6.30
N HIS A 204 4.94 -10.43 5.60
CA HIS A 204 4.18 -9.19 5.68
C HIS A 204 3.39 -9.08 6.98
N THR A 205 3.10 -7.85 7.34
CA THR A 205 2.27 -7.47 8.47
C THR A 205 1.13 -6.59 7.96
N LEU A 206 -0.10 -7.05 8.15
CA LEU A 206 -1.30 -6.24 7.91
C LEU A 206 -1.67 -5.48 9.17
N ILE A 207 -1.74 -4.16 9.06
CA ILE A 207 -2.19 -3.26 10.12
C ILE A 207 -3.51 -2.64 9.69
N ILE A 208 -4.53 -2.73 10.55
CA ILE A 208 -5.80 -2.03 10.35
C ILE A 208 -5.91 -0.95 11.42
N ALA A 209 -6.14 0.28 11.00
CA ALA A 209 -6.23 1.46 11.84
C ALA A 209 -7.47 2.30 11.48
N GLU A 210 -7.91 3.11 12.42
CA GLU A 210 -9.04 4.03 12.28
C GLU A 210 -8.67 5.42 12.79
N LYS A 211 -9.47 6.42 12.48
CA LYS A 211 -9.29 7.76 13.05
C LYS A 211 -9.33 7.70 14.59
N ALA A 212 -8.32 8.31 15.25
CA ALA A 212 -8.27 8.44 16.70
C ALA A 212 -9.23 9.52 17.20
#